data_20fca944f15b3133de20b93e92901272
#
_entry.id   20fca944f15b3133de20b93e92901272
#
_cell.length_a   1.000
_cell.length_b   1.000
_cell.length_c   1.000
_cell.angle_alpha   90.00
_cell.angle_beta   90.00
_cell.angle_gamma   90.00
#
_symmetry.space_group_name_H-M   'P 1'
#
loop_
_entity.id
_entity.type
_entity.pdbx_description
1 polymer ?
#
loop_
_entity_poly.entity_id
_entity_poly.type
_entity_poly.pdbx_seq_one_letter_code
_entity_poly.pdbx_strand_id
1 'polypeptide(L)'
;MDQQTASSSDRLTNSTAQSSPPPARSRRRRWILWGVALLIALLILFAIFRPHGATHKHGRGAAADGNVQPVAVATVHTGDMPVIFQELGTVVPVTNVTITPRVNGHISAVYYKEGQHVHKGDELELIDPRPYEATLAQYRGTLAADMAQLEKARVDNARYQRLIKQNSTSAMTARDQEFTVQQLEGQVEFDRANVRNAELNVMYCHIIAPVEGRVGIRVLDIGNYVTAGQSGGLTILTMMQPISVIFTVPQNQLQEVMKYLDKTGELSVEAWDSDNTHKIATGTVKALDSQIDTATGTVRMRGIFPNEDEHLFPNQFVNPHLLVTTLHDALLVPANALQTGPDGRFVYRVKPDMTVEVVPVTVGTTDGTNAVIEKGLSSGDRIVTDGVSHLRPGQKVSIPDTSSAAAQTTEAEHKSARQHRHHRDGQQSSDAPQQKNDPSSSADTGNH
;
A
#
# COMPACT_ATOMS: atom_id res chain seq x y z
N MET A 1 -5.86 51.59 26.80
CA MET A 1 -5.57 52.59 25.78
C MET A 1 -5.94 51.93 24.47
N ASP A 2 -7.19 52.07 24.16
CA ASP A 2 -7.83 53.01 23.22
C ASP A 2 -7.63 52.54 21.79
N GLN A 3 -8.64 52.24 21.17
CA GLN A 3 -9.89 52.75 20.60
C GLN A 3 -9.93 52.36 19.12
N GLN A 4 -11.02 51.69 18.68
CA GLN A 4 -12.14 52.29 17.91
C GLN A 4 -11.73 52.73 16.50
N THR A 5 -12.47 52.38 15.44
CA THR A 5 -13.87 52.74 15.05
C THR A 5 -14.17 52.00 13.75
N ALA A 6 -15.25 51.34 13.51
CA ALA A 6 -16.60 51.79 13.20
C ALA A 6 -16.83 52.41 11.80
N SER A 7 -17.98 52.03 11.27
CA SER A 7 -18.88 52.76 10.35
C SER A 7 -18.82 52.35 8.88
N SER A 8 -19.83 52.19 8.15
CA SER A 8 -21.29 52.31 8.19
C SER A 8 -21.82 52.20 6.75
N SER A 9 -22.95 51.53 6.65
CA SER A 9 -24.16 51.93 5.92
C SER A 9 -24.06 52.47 4.49
N ASP A 10 -24.88 51.95 3.60
CA ASP A 10 -26.07 52.69 3.18
C ASP A 10 -27.09 51.81 2.42
N ARG A 11 -28.29 52.03 2.88
CA ARG A 11 -29.58 51.73 2.25
C ARG A 11 -29.73 52.50 0.93
N LEU A 12 -30.52 51.97 0.01
CA LEU A 12 -31.57 52.75 -0.62
C LEU A 12 -32.69 51.84 -1.12
N THR A 13 -33.81 52.03 -0.54
CA THR A 13 -35.17 51.75 -0.92
C THR A 13 -35.52 52.39 -2.25
N ASN A 14 -36.31 51.72 -3.07
CA ASN A 14 -37.40 52.44 -3.73
C ASN A 14 -38.60 51.54 -4.07
N SER A 15 -39.65 51.97 -3.56
CA SER A 15 -41.07 51.75 -3.66
C SER A 15 -41.67 52.28 -4.97
N THR A 16 -42.82 51.76 -5.27
CA THR A 16 -43.98 52.29 -6.06
C THR A 16 -44.24 51.47 -7.31
N ALA A 17 -45.44 51.17 -7.70
CA ALA A 17 -46.82 51.53 -7.32
C ALA A 17 -47.78 50.57 -8.04
N GLN A 18 -48.93 50.42 -7.41
CA GLN A 18 -50.11 49.76 -7.94
C GLN A 18 -50.68 50.46 -9.19
N SER A 19 -51.17 49.64 -10.14
CA SER A 19 -52.34 50.05 -10.96
C SER A 19 -53.10 48.80 -11.40
N SER A 20 -54.35 48.74 -11.03
CA SER A 20 -55.34 47.73 -11.38
C SER A 20 -55.91 48.00 -12.77
N PRO A 21 -56.30 46.98 -13.56
CA PRO A 21 -57.06 47.14 -14.79
C PRO A 21 -58.54 46.72 -14.62
N PRO A 22 -59.43 47.19 -15.50
CA PRO A 22 -60.86 46.95 -15.44
C PRO A 22 -61.25 45.63 -16.17
N PRO A 23 -62.52 45.16 -16.02
CA PRO A 23 -62.98 43.83 -16.40
C PRO A 23 -63.41 43.71 -17.86
N ALA A 24 -62.98 42.67 -18.56
CA ALA A 24 -63.54 42.33 -19.88
C ALA A 24 -64.32 41.02 -19.84
N ARG A 25 -65.52 41.12 -20.23
CA ARG A 25 -66.59 40.06 -20.36
C ARG A 25 -66.36 39.20 -21.61
N SER A 26 -66.71 37.92 -21.48
CA SER A 26 -67.31 37.04 -22.51
C SER A 26 -66.42 36.53 -23.65
N ARG A 27 -65.42 35.68 -23.36
CA ARG A 27 -64.92 34.72 -24.36
C ARG A 27 -64.89 33.24 -23.88
N ARG A 28 -65.32 32.96 -22.65
CA ARG A 28 -65.26 31.59 -22.08
C ARG A 28 -66.30 30.60 -22.64
N ARG A 29 -67.49 31.07 -23.12
CA ARG A 29 -68.48 30.17 -23.66
C ARG A 29 -68.16 29.56 -25.04
N ARG A 30 -67.41 30.22 -25.86
CA ARG A 30 -67.04 29.67 -27.19
C ARG A 30 -65.91 28.63 -27.08
N TRP A 31 -65.00 28.74 -26.13
CA TRP A 31 -63.91 27.77 -25.91
C TRP A 31 -64.45 26.45 -25.33
N ILE A 32 -65.49 26.48 -24.50
CA ILE A 32 -66.09 25.27 -23.92
C ILE A 32 -66.81 24.47 -25.01
N LEU A 33 -67.50 25.12 -25.95
CA LEU A 33 -68.15 24.45 -27.08
C LEU A 33 -67.16 23.79 -28.05
N TRP A 34 -65.99 24.43 -28.27
CA TRP A 34 -64.92 23.85 -29.07
C TRP A 34 -64.19 22.69 -28.34
N GLY A 35 -64.07 22.75 -27.03
CA GLY A 35 -63.52 21.67 -26.22
C GLY A 35 -64.36 20.44 -26.21
N VAL A 36 -65.68 20.60 -26.10
CA VAL A 36 -66.65 19.50 -26.15
C VAL A 36 -66.71 18.86 -27.56
N ALA A 37 -66.68 19.68 -28.63
CA ALA A 37 -66.63 19.16 -30.00
C ALA A 37 -65.36 18.36 -30.29
N LEU A 38 -64.22 18.81 -29.75
CA LEU A 38 -62.93 18.10 -29.88
C LEU A 38 -62.92 16.78 -29.10
N LEU A 39 -63.54 16.74 -27.93
CA LEU A 39 -63.62 15.56 -27.09
C LEU A 39 -64.58 14.50 -27.73
N ILE A 40 -65.67 14.93 -28.37
CA ILE A 40 -66.59 14.06 -29.13
C ILE A 40 -65.85 13.52 -30.38
N ALA A 41 -65.13 14.34 -31.11
CA ALA A 41 -64.36 13.91 -32.26
C ALA A 41 -63.25 12.88 -31.87
N LEU A 42 -62.58 13.07 -30.71
CA LEU A 42 -61.57 12.14 -30.18
C LEU A 42 -62.20 10.81 -29.71
N LEU A 43 -63.38 10.83 -29.16
CA LEU A 43 -64.18 9.63 -28.80
C LEU A 43 -64.66 8.85 -30.04
N ILE A 44 -65.08 9.55 -31.10
CA ILE A 44 -65.44 8.92 -32.37
C ILE A 44 -64.26 8.31 -33.08
N LEU A 45 -63.08 9.01 -33.05
CA LEU A 45 -61.82 8.50 -33.58
C LEU A 45 -61.30 7.26 -32.80
N PHE A 46 -61.52 7.26 -31.47
CA PHE A 46 -61.21 6.10 -30.62
C PHE A 46 -62.12 4.91 -30.86
N ALA A 47 -63.42 5.15 -31.20
CA ALA A 47 -64.37 4.09 -31.53
C ALA A 47 -64.05 3.48 -32.92
N ILE A 48 -63.59 4.28 -33.90
CA ILE A 48 -63.23 3.81 -35.24
C ILE A 48 -61.94 3.03 -35.30
N PHE A 49 -60.96 3.39 -34.42
CA PHE A 49 -59.65 2.72 -34.33
C PHE A 49 -59.60 1.56 -33.32
N ARG A 50 -60.74 1.12 -32.77
CA ARG A 50 -60.69 -0.12 -31.97
C ARG A 50 -60.51 -1.30 -32.92
N PRO A 51 -59.34 -1.99 -32.82
CA PRO A 51 -59.15 -3.21 -33.59
C PRO A 51 -60.18 -4.24 -33.12
N HIS A 52 -60.96 -4.73 -34.05
CA HIS A 52 -61.85 -5.86 -33.84
C HIS A 52 -61.02 -7.09 -33.57
N GLY A 53 -60.82 -7.37 -32.26
CA GLY A 53 -60.16 -8.59 -31.81
C GLY A 53 -60.96 -9.80 -32.22
N ALA A 54 -60.42 -10.54 -33.17
CA ALA A 54 -60.92 -11.87 -33.51
C ALA A 54 -60.86 -12.74 -32.24
N THR A 55 -62.04 -13.19 -31.82
CA THR A 55 -62.19 -14.19 -30.76
C THR A 55 -61.68 -15.53 -31.24
N HIS A 56 -60.38 -15.80 -31.01
CA HIS A 56 -59.91 -17.17 -31.02
C HIS A 56 -60.40 -17.84 -29.73
N LYS A 57 -61.35 -18.69 -29.86
CA LYS A 57 -61.68 -19.72 -28.86
C LYS A 57 -60.52 -20.61 -28.68
N HIS A 58 -59.69 -20.33 -27.68
CA HIS A 58 -58.73 -21.30 -27.19
C HIS A 58 -59.43 -22.25 -26.27
N GLY A 59 -59.51 -23.49 -26.73
CA GLY A 59 -59.96 -24.62 -25.97
C GLY A 59 -59.26 -24.70 -24.62
N ARG A 60 -60.03 -24.88 -23.59
CA ARG A 60 -59.62 -25.29 -22.28
C ARG A 60 -59.07 -26.72 -22.39
N GLY A 61 -57.78 -26.80 -22.79
CA GLY A 61 -56.95 -27.99 -22.62
C GLY A 61 -56.11 -27.73 -21.38
N ALA A 62 -56.41 -28.38 -20.30
CA ALA A 62 -55.58 -28.43 -19.13
C ALA A 62 -54.26 -29.13 -19.50
N ALA A 63 -53.20 -28.38 -19.60
CA ALA A 63 -51.87 -28.89 -19.41
C ALA A 63 -51.22 -28.02 -18.30
N ALA A 64 -51.28 -28.53 -17.10
CA ALA A 64 -50.38 -28.17 -16.02
C ALA A 64 -49.01 -28.71 -16.35
N ASP A 65 -48.37 -28.22 -17.43
CA ASP A 65 -46.94 -28.29 -17.60
C ASP A 65 -46.35 -27.10 -16.86
N GLY A 66 -45.97 -27.36 -15.61
CA GLY A 66 -45.22 -26.43 -14.81
C GLY A 66 -44.05 -25.93 -15.62
N ASN A 67 -43.97 -24.61 -15.78
CA ASN A 67 -42.91 -23.93 -16.44
C ASN A 67 -41.57 -24.36 -15.76
N VAL A 68 -40.92 -25.37 -16.32
CA VAL A 68 -39.70 -25.96 -15.80
C VAL A 68 -38.58 -24.98 -16.12
N GLN A 69 -38.07 -24.31 -15.10
CA GLN A 69 -37.01 -23.29 -15.25
C GLN A 69 -35.65 -23.99 -15.36
N PRO A 70 -34.86 -23.72 -16.40
CA PRO A 70 -33.50 -24.20 -16.45
C PRO A 70 -32.64 -23.45 -15.43
N VAL A 71 -31.86 -24.19 -14.63
CA VAL A 71 -30.99 -23.66 -13.57
C VAL A 71 -29.63 -24.34 -13.59
N ALA A 72 -28.59 -23.58 -13.26
CA ALA A 72 -27.33 -24.19 -12.91
C ALA A 72 -27.31 -24.55 -11.42
N VAL A 73 -26.66 -25.63 -11.08
CA VAL A 73 -26.57 -26.10 -9.69
C VAL A 73 -25.12 -26.39 -9.30
N ALA A 74 -24.79 -26.16 -8.04
CA ALA A 74 -23.57 -26.64 -7.42
C ALA A 74 -23.90 -27.56 -6.24
N THR A 75 -23.01 -28.46 -5.94
CA THR A 75 -23.12 -29.34 -4.78
C THR A 75 -22.33 -28.74 -3.61
N VAL A 76 -22.97 -28.63 -2.45
CA VAL A 76 -22.32 -28.20 -1.22
C VAL A 76 -21.28 -29.25 -0.82
N HIS A 77 -20.04 -28.83 -0.63
CA HIS A 77 -18.96 -29.71 -0.24
C HIS A 77 -18.22 -29.14 0.98
N THR A 78 -17.54 -30.01 1.71
CA THR A 78 -16.63 -29.61 2.77
C THR A 78 -15.26 -29.33 2.18
N GLY A 79 -14.60 -28.32 2.68
CA GLY A 79 -13.26 -27.94 2.26
C GLY A 79 -12.61 -26.95 3.22
N ASP A 80 -11.36 -26.67 2.96
CA ASP A 80 -10.60 -25.69 3.73
C ASP A 80 -10.81 -24.28 3.17
N MET A 81 -11.10 -23.33 4.07
CA MET A 81 -11.34 -21.93 3.74
C MET A 81 -10.33 -21.04 4.45
N PRO A 82 -9.38 -20.44 3.76
CA PRO A 82 -8.47 -19.47 4.37
C PRO A 82 -9.22 -18.17 4.70
N VAL A 83 -9.07 -17.69 5.93
CA VAL A 83 -9.57 -16.38 6.36
C VAL A 83 -8.47 -15.36 6.13
N ILE A 84 -8.62 -14.56 5.08
CA ILE A 84 -7.62 -13.60 4.64
C ILE A 84 -8.19 -12.18 4.80
N PHE A 85 -7.45 -11.32 5.49
CA PHE A 85 -7.74 -9.90 5.52
C PHE A 85 -6.87 -9.19 4.48
N GLN A 86 -7.52 -8.48 3.57
CA GLN A 86 -6.88 -7.71 2.50
C GLN A 86 -6.91 -6.24 2.89
N GLU A 87 -5.73 -5.66 2.98
CA GLU A 87 -5.56 -4.29 3.45
C GLU A 87 -4.62 -3.54 2.50
N LEU A 88 -4.57 -2.21 2.63
CA LEU A 88 -3.57 -1.40 1.94
C LEU A 88 -2.37 -1.18 2.87
N GLY A 89 -1.18 -1.40 2.35
CA GLY A 89 0.06 -1.23 3.10
C GLY A 89 1.09 -0.38 2.37
N THR A 90 2.05 0.10 3.14
CA THR A 90 3.21 0.83 2.64
C THR A 90 4.47 0.10 3.03
N VAL A 91 5.37 -0.09 2.07
CA VAL A 91 6.69 -0.66 2.29
C VAL A 91 7.55 0.36 3.02
N VAL A 92 8.13 -0.04 4.15
CA VAL A 92 8.99 0.81 4.99
C VAL A 92 10.25 0.03 5.33
N PRO A 93 11.45 0.60 5.15
CA PRO A 93 12.67 -0.09 5.55
C PRO A 93 12.68 -0.32 7.06
N VAL A 94 13.25 -1.44 7.49
CA VAL A 94 13.43 -1.72 8.94
C VAL A 94 14.35 -0.68 9.57
N THR A 95 15.39 -0.27 8.84
CA THR A 95 16.35 0.76 9.26
C THR A 95 16.57 1.73 8.11
N ASN A 96 16.46 3.02 8.42
CA ASN A 96 16.76 4.12 7.51
C ASN A 96 17.58 5.15 8.27
N VAL A 97 18.82 5.37 7.86
CA VAL A 97 19.77 6.23 8.57
C VAL A 97 20.25 7.34 7.65
N THR A 98 19.97 8.56 8.04
CA THR A 98 20.58 9.74 7.40
C THR A 98 22.02 9.89 7.93
N ILE A 99 22.98 9.83 7.05
CA ILE A 99 24.39 10.00 7.37
C ILE A 99 24.69 11.49 7.48
N THR A 100 25.02 11.94 8.68
CA THR A 100 25.33 13.35 8.95
C THR A 100 26.79 13.52 9.40
N PRO A 101 27.48 14.59 8.94
CA PRO A 101 28.82 14.89 9.40
C PRO A 101 28.82 15.28 10.88
N ARG A 102 29.86 14.91 11.61
CA ARG A 102 30.06 15.27 13.03
C ARG A 102 31.08 16.39 13.20
N VAL A 103 31.85 16.68 12.15
CA VAL A 103 32.84 17.74 12.09
C VAL A 103 32.59 18.60 10.86
N ASN A 104 33.17 19.82 10.88
CA ASN A 104 33.05 20.76 9.75
C ASN A 104 34.24 20.57 8.79
N GLY A 105 34.03 20.81 7.50
CA GLY A 105 35.14 20.76 6.55
C GLY A 105 34.71 20.56 5.12
N HIS A 106 35.66 20.42 4.20
CA HIS A 106 35.38 20.11 2.80
C HIS A 106 35.39 18.60 2.58
N ILE A 107 34.45 18.09 1.78
CA ILE A 107 34.48 16.70 1.31
C ILE A 107 35.69 16.54 0.39
N SER A 108 36.63 15.71 0.77
CA SER A 108 37.87 15.44 0.00
C SER A 108 37.77 14.19 -0.86
N ALA A 109 37.01 13.20 -0.46
CA ALA A 109 36.78 11.97 -1.22
C ALA A 109 35.41 11.36 -0.93
N VAL A 110 34.90 10.59 -1.91
CA VAL A 110 33.71 9.75 -1.79
C VAL A 110 34.08 8.36 -2.30
N TYR A 111 33.80 7.33 -1.51
CA TYR A 111 34.26 5.96 -1.76
C TYR A 111 33.17 4.99 -2.22
N TYR A 112 31.92 5.45 -2.36
CA TYR A 112 30.79 4.66 -2.83
C TYR A 112 30.24 5.18 -4.15
N LYS A 113 29.45 4.34 -4.83
CA LYS A 113 28.58 4.72 -5.94
C LYS A 113 27.14 4.82 -5.45
N GLU A 114 26.37 5.73 -6.00
CA GLU A 114 24.95 5.86 -5.72
C GLU A 114 24.20 4.54 -6.02
N GLY A 115 23.35 4.12 -5.10
CA GLY A 115 22.65 2.84 -5.20
C GLY A 115 23.48 1.61 -4.84
N GLN A 116 24.77 1.76 -4.44
CA GLN A 116 25.62 0.65 -4.04
C GLN A 116 25.20 0.08 -2.69
N HIS A 117 25.31 -1.24 -2.54
CA HIS A 117 25.26 -1.90 -1.24
C HIS A 117 26.60 -1.73 -0.50
N VAL A 118 26.50 -1.35 0.76
CA VAL A 118 27.66 -1.21 1.67
C VAL A 118 27.40 -1.99 2.95
N HIS A 119 28.49 -2.43 3.56
CA HIS A 119 28.46 -3.12 4.84
C HIS A 119 28.71 -2.15 5.99
N LYS A 120 28.30 -2.55 7.18
CA LYS A 120 28.62 -1.80 8.39
C LYS A 120 30.12 -1.66 8.55
N GLY A 121 30.59 -0.41 8.69
CA GLY A 121 32.00 -0.07 8.84
C GLY A 121 32.72 0.36 7.56
N ASP A 122 32.05 0.20 6.38
CA ASP A 122 32.60 0.70 5.12
C ASP A 122 32.74 2.22 5.17
N GLU A 123 33.88 2.72 4.66
CA GLU A 123 34.09 4.17 4.53
C GLU A 123 33.26 4.72 3.37
N LEU A 124 32.45 5.74 3.66
CA LEU A 124 31.58 6.37 2.68
C LEU A 124 32.20 7.64 2.11
N GLU A 125 32.60 8.55 2.98
CA GLU A 125 33.15 9.85 2.60
C GLU A 125 34.29 10.26 3.53
N LEU A 126 35.18 11.08 3.03
CA LEU A 126 36.27 11.68 3.79
C LEU A 126 36.13 13.20 3.80
N ILE A 127 36.00 13.78 4.97
CA ILE A 127 36.16 15.22 5.20
C ILE A 127 37.65 15.50 5.36
N ASP A 128 38.14 16.62 4.85
CA ASP A 128 39.56 16.98 4.90
C ASP A 128 40.10 16.89 6.34
N PRO A 129 40.98 15.89 6.66
CA PRO A 129 41.43 15.64 8.02
C PRO A 129 42.60 16.56 8.44
N ARG A 130 43.28 17.21 7.49
CA ARG A 130 44.51 17.96 7.73
C ARG A 130 44.43 18.99 8.86
N PRO A 131 43.38 19.82 8.99
CA PRO A 131 43.25 20.77 10.10
C PRO A 131 43.14 20.06 11.45
N TYR A 132 42.45 18.93 11.49
CA TYR A 132 42.25 18.12 12.69
C TYR A 132 43.51 17.36 13.08
N GLU A 133 44.27 16.82 12.11
CA GLU A 133 45.57 16.19 12.32
C GLU A 133 46.61 17.18 12.86
N ALA A 134 46.62 18.41 12.32
CA ALA A 134 47.50 19.45 12.84
C ALA A 134 47.15 19.81 14.29
N THR A 135 45.90 19.89 14.64
CA THR A 135 45.44 20.14 16.02
C THR A 135 45.78 18.96 16.93
N LEU A 136 45.64 17.72 16.47
CA LEU A 136 46.04 16.53 17.20
C LEU A 136 47.55 16.54 17.47
N ALA A 137 48.37 16.87 16.45
CA ALA A 137 49.82 16.96 16.58
C ALA A 137 50.21 18.04 17.62
N GLN A 138 49.53 19.20 17.64
CA GLN A 138 49.74 20.25 18.64
C GLN A 138 49.48 19.72 20.05
N TYR A 139 48.31 19.10 20.32
CA TYR A 139 48.00 18.58 21.66
C TYR A 139 48.92 17.46 22.10
N ARG A 140 49.39 16.60 21.19
CA ARG A 140 50.40 15.57 21.48
C ARG A 140 51.71 16.22 21.87
N GLY A 141 52.12 17.31 21.22
CA GLY A 141 53.31 18.08 21.58
C GLY A 141 53.22 18.68 22.99
N THR A 142 52.07 19.30 23.33
CA THR A 142 51.82 19.84 24.68
C THR A 142 51.84 18.74 25.74
N LEU A 143 51.15 17.63 25.51
CA LEU A 143 51.17 16.48 26.43
C LEU A 143 52.56 15.95 26.65
N ALA A 144 53.41 15.85 25.61
CA ALA A 144 54.79 15.39 25.73
C ALA A 144 55.65 16.33 26.58
N ALA A 145 55.46 17.66 26.44
CA ALA A 145 56.14 18.64 27.24
C ALA A 145 55.74 18.56 28.72
N ASP A 146 54.45 18.46 29.00
CA ASP A 146 53.92 18.40 30.37
C ASP A 146 54.23 17.07 31.05
N MET A 147 54.29 15.97 30.31
CA MET A 147 54.81 14.70 30.82
C MET A 147 56.28 14.77 31.23
N ALA A 148 57.12 15.50 30.45
CA ALA A 148 58.54 15.69 30.81
C ALA A 148 58.69 16.57 32.08
N GLN A 149 57.81 17.59 32.23
CA GLN A 149 57.73 18.43 33.43
C GLN A 149 57.33 17.61 34.68
N LEU A 150 56.28 16.76 34.53
CA LEU A 150 55.84 15.86 35.58
C LEU A 150 56.94 14.90 36.01
N GLU A 151 57.66 14.30 35.07
CA GLU A 151 58.73 13.38 35.34
C GLU A 151 59.92 14.09 36.12
N LYS A 152 60.29 15.31 35.69
CA LYS A 152 61.23 16.13 36.44
C LYS A 152 60.72 16.39 37.87
N ALA A 153 59.43 16.79 38.03
CA ALA A 153 58.89 17.05 39.37
C ALA A 153 58.86 15.79 40.25
N ARG A 154 58.61 14.63 39.67
CA ARG A 154 58.69 13.34 40.40
C ARG A 154 60.08 13.00 40.85
N VAL A 155 61.11 13.22 40.02
CA VAL A 155 62.52 13.04 40.37
C VAL A 155 62.89 13.99 41.49
N ASP A 156 62.47 15.29 41.40
CA ASP A 156 62.74 16.27 42.42
C ASP A 156 62.04 15.92 43.75
N ASN A 157 60.77 15.57 43.73
CA ASN A 157 60.04 15.11 44.91
C ASN A 157 60.71 13.90 45.57
N ALA A 158 61.09 12.90 44.79
CA ALA A 158 61.86 11.74 45.31
C ALA A 158 63.23 12.13 45.96
N ARG A 159 63.88 13.20 45.46
CA ARG A 159 65.05 13.79 46.06
C ARG A 159 64.75 14.46 47.40
N TYR A 160 63.72 15.30 47.46
CA TYR A 160 63.31 15.99 48.69
C TYR A 160 62.82 15.02 49.77
N GLN A 161 62.13 13.93 49.43
CA GLN A 161 61.69 12.87 50.35
C GLN A 161 62.87 12.14 50.96
N ARG A 162 64.03 12.00 50.23
CA ARG A 162 65.27 11.46 50.77
C ARG A 162 65.95 12.46 51.71
N LEU A 163 65.98 13.76 51.36
CA LEU A 163 66.56 14.82 52.15
C LEU A 163 65.89 15.01 53.50
N ILE A 164 64.53 14.87 53.55
CA ILE A 164 63.76 14.88 54.80
C ILE A 164 64.23 13.76 55.75
N LYS A 165 64.42 12.57 55.23
CA LYS A 165 64.85 11.40 56.05
C LYS A 165 66.25 11.61 56.61
N GLN A 166 67.06 12.53 56.01
CA GLN A 166 68.35 12.91 56.44
C GLN A 166 68.40 14.22 57.25
N ASN A 167 67.18 14.76 57.64
CA ASN A 167 67.08 16.08 58.31
C ASN A 167 67.73 17.24 57.55
N SER A 168 67.87 17.16 56.23
CA SER A 168 68.60 18.13 55.41
C SER A 168 67.70 19.11 54.67
N THR A 169 66.36 19.05 54.88
CA THR A 169 65.36 19.97 54.33
C THR A 169 64.15 20.09 55.25
N SER A 170 63.31 21.14 55.04
CA SER A 170 62.07 21.33 55.83
C SER A 170 60.96 20.40 55.33
N ALA A 171 60.10 19.95 56.24
CA ALA A 171 58.93 19.13 55.92
C ALA A 171 57.96 19.91 55.02
N MET A 172 57.93 21.24 55.13
CA MET A 172 57.06 22.11 54.30
C MET A 172 57.55 22.08 52.84
N THR A 173 58.84 22.24 52.59
CA THR A 173 59.44 22.23 51.23
C THR A 173 59.17 20.89 50.51
N ALA A 174 59.18 19.77 51.22
CA ALA A 174 58.95 18.48 50.62
C ALA A 174 57.43 18.28 50.30
N ARG A 175 56.54 18.80 51.14
CA ARG A 175 55.13 18.81 50.84
C ARG A 175 54.81 19.69 49.61
N ASP A 176 55.44 20.85 49.47
CA ASP A 176 55.29 21.73 48.30
C ASP A 176 55.66 20.99 47.01
N GLN A 177 56.72 20.15 47.05
CA GLN A 177 57.06 19.32 45.88
C GLN A 177 56.03 18.21 45.60
N GLU A 178 55.48 17.64 46.65
CA GLU A 178 54.34 16.67 46.48
C GLU A 178 53.12 17.30 45.83
N PHE A 179 52.72 18.50 46.28
CA PHE A 179 51.64 19.25 45.64
C PHE A 179 51.95 19.66 44.20
N THR A 180 53.20 19.99 43.90
CA THR A 180 53.67 20.26 42.52
C THR A 180 53.50 19.04 41.63
N VAL A 181 53.83 17.83 42.12
CA VAL A 181 53.60 16.58 41.38
C VAL A 181 52.12 16.38 41.14
N GLN A 182 51.24 16.52 42.16
CA GLN A 182 49.80 16.37 42.03
C GLN A 182 49.22 17.37 41.04
N GLN A 183 49.67 18.64 41.05
CA GLN A 183 49.24 19.65 40.09
C GLN A 183 49.62 19.25 38.66
N LEU A 184 50.84 18.81 38.42
CA LEU A 184 51.32 18.39 37.09
C LEU A 184 50.64 17.07 36.64
N GLU A 185 50.31 16.17 37.57
CA GLU A 185 49.50 14.97 37.24
C GLU A 185 48.12 15.36 36.74
N GLY A 186 47.45 16.34 37.38
CA GLY A 186 46.19 16.90 36.91
C GLY A 186 46.31 17.55 35.53
N GLN A 187 47.39 18.28 35.29
CA GLN A 187 47.66 18.90 33.98
C GLN A 187 47.83 17.86 32.86
N VAL A 188 48.67 16.83 33.10
CA VAL A 188 48.90 15.75 32.15
C VAL A 188 47.60 15.00 31.83
N GLU A 189 46.72 14.78 32.83
CA GLU A 189 45.42 14.15 32.58
C GLU A 189 44.48 15.02 31.77
N PHE A 190 44.45 16.34 31.98
CA PHE A 190 43.78 17.31 31.15
C PHE A 190 44.24 17.26 29.68
N ASP A 191 45.59 17.24 29.46
CA ASP A 191 46.13 17.19 28.10
C ASP A 191 45.86 15.86 27.41
N ARG A 192 45.89 14.75 28.16
CA ARG A 192 45.41 13.44 27.64
C ARG A 192 43.95 13.52 27.15
N ALA A 193 43.08 14.21 27.87
CA ALA A 193 41.73 14.42 27.46
C ALA A 193 41.62 15.24 26.17
N ASN A 194 42.44 16.30 26.03
CA ASN A 194 42.55 17.10 24.80
C ASN A 194 43.02 16.27 23.60
N VAL A 195 44.04 15.42 23.79
CA VAL A 195 44.52 14.49 22.76
C VAL A 195 43.38 13.53 22.34
N ARG A 196 42.69 12.91 23.31
CA ARG A 196 41.52 12.03 22.99
C ARG A 196 40.42 12.75 22.20
N ASN A 197 40.11 13.99 22.56
CA ASN A 197 39.09 14.80 21.81
C ASN A 197 39.57 15.09 20.38
N ALA A 198 40.86 15.43 20.20
CA ALA A 198 41.37 15.66 18.86
C ALA A 198 41.46 14.37 18.02
N GLU A 199 41.75 13.22 18.62
CA GLU A 199 41.70 11.91 17.96
C GLU A 199 40.28 11.56 17.50
N LEU A 200 39.29 11.83 18.33
CA LEU A 200 37.87 11.66 17.95
C LEU A 200 37.49 12.55 16.76
N ASN A 201 37.95 13.79 16.72
CA ASN A 201 37.69 14.69 15.61
C ASN A 201 38.31 14.20 14.30
N VAL A 202 39.55 13.67 14.34
CA VAL A 202 40.20 13.02 13.18
C VAL A 202 39.37 11.80 12.74
N MET A 203 38.92 10.95 13.68
CA MET A 203 38.08 9.80 13.40
C MET A 203 36.77 10.22 12.74
N TYR A 204 36.16 11.32 13.17
CA TYR A 204 34.93 11.81 12.60
C TYR A 204 35.05 12.43 11.19
N CYS A 205 36.31 12.69 10.73
CA CYS A 205 36.55 13.04 9.34
C CYS A 205 36.30 11.85 8.40
N HIS A 206 36.47 10.62 8.88
CA HIS A 206 36.13 9.39 8.17
C HIS A 206 34.69 9.02 8.44
N ILE A 207 33.84 9.22 7.46
CA ILE A 207 32.40 8.91 7.56
C ILE A 207 32.19 7.46 7.17
N ILE A 208 31.79 6.67 8.14
CA ILE A 208 31.62 5.22 7.98
C ILE A 208 30.12 4.84 8.05
N ALA A 209 29.75 3.77 7.39
CA ALA A 209 28.42 3.19 7.42
C ALA A 209 28.09 2.61 8.83
N PRO A 210 27.07 3.11 9.55
CA PRO A 210 26.72 2.59 10.87
C PRO A 210 25.98 1.26 10.82
N VAL A 211 25.34 0.96 9.69
CA VAL A 211 24.56 -0.25 9.38
C VAL A 211 24.87 -0.67 7.96
N GLU A 212 24.54 -1.90 7.62
CA GLU A 212 24.53 -2.35 6.23
C GLU A 212 23.29 -1.85 5.50
N GLY A 213 23.38 -1.69 4.18
CA GLY A 213 22.26 -1.28 3.37
C GLY A 213 22.67 -0.66 2.03
N ARG A 214 21.70 -0.15 1.33
CA ARG A 214 21.85 0.53 0.04
C ARG A 214 22.00 2.03 0.25
N VAL A 215 23.06 2.61 -0.32
CA VAL A 215 23.32 4.05 -0.26
C VAL A 215 22.38 4.76 -1.24
N GLY A 216 21.75 5.82 -0.80
CA GLY A 216 20.89 6.67 -1.62
C GLY A 216 21.66 7.57 -2.58
N ILE A 217 20.95 8.51 -3.19
CA ILE A 217 21.52 9.57 -4.02
C ILE A 217 22.31 10.52 -3.10
N ARG A 218 23.48 10.92 -3.55
CA ARG A 218 24.36 11.86 -2.84
C ARG A 218 23.76 13.27 -2.88
N VAL A 219 23.75 13.93 -1.73
CA VAL A 219 23.24 15.30 -1.61
C VAL A 219 24.31 16.35 -1.96
N LEU A 220 25.58 16.03 -1.67
CA LEU A 220 26.72 16.94 -1.84
C LEU A 220 27.88 16.25 -2.56
N ASP A 221 28.60 17.03 -3.37
CA ASP A 221 29.75 16.57 -4.16
C ASP A 221 31.07 16.87 -3.48
N ILE A 222 32.14 16.21 -3.97
CA ILE A 222 33.54 16.48 -3.56
C ILE A 222 33.85 17.97 -3.73
N GLY A 223 34.47 18.56 -2.74
CA GLY A 223 34.80 19.99 -2.69
C GLY A 223 33.77 20.86 -1.98
N ASN A 224 32.54 20.35 -1.74
CA ASN A 224 31.56 21.08 -0.95
C ASN A 224 31.98 21.17 0.53
N TYR A 225 31.62 22.28 1.17
CA TYR A 225 31.81 22.45 2.60
C TYR A 225 30.59 21.94 3.37
N VAL A 226 30.84 21.14 4.40
CA VAL A 226 29.83 20.54 5.26
C VAL A 226 29.98 21.06 6.70
N THR A 227 28.87 21.09 7.42
CA THR A 227 28.84 21.49 8.84
C THR A 227 28.29 20.35 9.70
N ALA A 228 28.81 20.25 10.92
CA ALA A 228 28.36 19.25 11.88
C ALA A 228 26.86 19.35 12.14
N GLY A 229 26.15 18.22 12.03
CA GLY A 229 24.69 18.17 12.24
C GLY A 229 23.86 18.83 11.14
N GLN A 230 24.43 19.09 9.98
CA GLN A 230 23.75 19.72 8.84
C GLN A 230 22.43 19.02 8.49
N SER A 231 21.39 19.83 8.25
CA SER A 231 20.09 19.34 7.82
C SER A 231 20.18 18.66 6.45
N GLY A 232 19.47 17.52 6.28
CA GLY A 232 19.48 16.72 5.06
C GLY A 232 20.60 15.69 4.97
N GLY A 233 21.67 15.82 5.78
CA GLY A 233 22.79 14.88 5.78
C GLY A 233 23.62 14.89 4.50
N LEU A 234 24.44 13.88 4.32
CA LEU A 234 25.29 13.63 3.14
C LEU A 234 24.63 12.65 2.18
N THR A 235 24.12 11.57 2.74
CA THR A 235 23.37 10.53 2.03
C THR A 235 22.46 9.80 3.00
N ILE A 236 21.54 9.00 2.47
CA ILE A 236 20.65 8.14 3.25
C ILE A 236 21.08 6.70 3.02
N LEU A 237 21.23 5.95 4.10
CA LEU A 237 21.52 4.52 4.05
C LEU A 237 20.26 3.75 4.44
N THR A 238 19.73 2.98 3.50
CA THR A 238 18.48 2.25 3.63
C THR A 238 18.72 0.75 3.65
N MET A 239 18.27 0.08 4.70
CA MET A 239 18.29 -1.38 4.77
C MET A 239 17.18 -1.94 3.90
N MET A 240 17.54 -2.68 2.85
CA MET A 240 16.59 -3.29 1.91
C MET A 240 16.23 -4.72 2.30
N GLN A 241 17.08 -5.39 3.07
CA GLN A 241 16.98 -6.79 3.45
C GLN A 241 17.29 -6.94 4.96
N PRO A 242 16.33 -7.34 5.80
CA PRO A 242 14.89 -7.46 5.51
C PRO A 242 14.21 -6.10 5.37
N ILE A 243 13.02 -6.11 4.75
CA ILE A 243 12.16 -4.93 4.64
C ILE A 243 10.85 -5.17 5.39
N SER A 244 10.13 -4.11 5.73
CA SER A 244 8.84 -4.23 6.38
C SER A 244 7.72 -3.59 5.57
N VAL A 245 6.50 -4.10 5.75
CA VAL A 245 5.27 -3.49 5.27
C VAL A 245 4.43 -3.10 6.46
N ILE A 246 4.02 -1.84 6.52
CA ILE A 246 3.10 -1.34 7.54
C ILE A 246 1.72 -1.24 6.90
N PHE A 247 0.74 -1.85 7.54
CA PHE A 247 -0.67 -1.84 7.13
C PHE A 247 -1.57 -1.75 8.36
N THR A 248 -2.85 -1.46 8.14
CA THR A 248 -3.81 -1.23 9.23
C THR A 248 -4.88 -2.29 9.23
N VAL A 249 -5.30 -2.72 10.42
CA VAL A 249 -6.41 -3.66 10.60
C VAL A 249 -7.52 -2.97 11.40
N PRO A 250 -8.78 -3.03 10.94
CA PRO A 250 -9.92 -2.46 11.65
C PRO A 250 -10.11 -3.06 13.05
N GLN A 251 -10.54 -2.23 14.01
CA GLN A 251 -10.73 -2.63 15.42
C GLN A 251 -11.70 -3.82 15.59
N ASN A 252 -12.70 -3.94 14.73
CA ASN A 252 -13.67 -5.05 14.77
C ASN A 252 -13.04 -6.41 14.46
N GLN A 253 -11.94 -6.45 13.72
CA GLN A 253 -11.19 -7.66 13.35
C GLN A 253 -10.02 -7.94 14.30
N LEU A 254 -9.63 -6.95 15.12
CA LEU A 254 -8.46 -7.01 15.99
C LEU A 254 -8.52 -8.19 16.98
N GLN A 255 -9.67 -8.45 17.57
CA GLN A 255 -9.85 -9.54 18.55
C GLN A 255 -9.55 -10.92 17.91
N GLU A 256 -9.95 -11.10 16.67
CA GLU A 256 -9.71 -12.34 15.93
C GLU A 256 -8.22 -12.49 15.60
N VAL A 257 -7.60 -11.42 15.07
CA VAL A 257 -6.17 -11.40 14.79
C VAL A 257 -5.34 -11.69 16.03
N MET A 258 -5.64 -11.03 17.16
CA MET A 258 -4.94 -11.25 18.43
C MET A 258 -5.05 -12.69 18.92
N LYS A 259 -6.26 -13.26 18.88
CA LYS A 259 -6.49 -14.65 19.30
C LYS A 259 -5.59 -15.65 18.55
N TYR A 260 -5.41 -15.45 17.25
CA TYR A 260 -4.58 -16.34 16.45
C TYR A 260 -3.10 -16.02 16.57
N LEU A 261 -2.72 -14.75 16.68
CA LEU A 261 -1.35 -14.34 16.91
C LEU A 261 -0.82 -14.87 18.26
N ASP A 262 -1.62 -14.80 19.33
CA ASP A 262 -1.27 -15.36 20.64
C ASP A 262 -1.12 -16.88 20.62
N LYS A 263 -1.88 -17.57 19.77
CA LYS A 263 -1.83 -19.02 19.63
C LYS A 263 -0.62 -19.51 18.82
N THR A 264 -0.27 -18.81 17.75
CA THR A 264 0.75 -19.23 16.79
C THR A 264 2.10 -18.52 16.97
N GLY A 265 2.10 -17.35 17.64
CA GLY A 265 3.27 -16.48 17.81
C GLY A 265 3.58 -15.63 16.58
N GLU A 266 3.09 -16.02 15.40
CA GLU A 266 3.26 -15.26 14.16
C GLU A 266 2.12 -15.58 13.18
N LEU A 267 1.82 -14.65 12.28
CA LEU A 267 0.86 -14.83 11.20
C LEU A 267 1.55 -14.64 9.85
N SER A 268 1.17 -15.45 8.87
CA SER A 268 1.67 -15.32 7.50
C SER A 268 1.01 -14.13 6.82
N VAL A 269 1.80 -13.35 6.10
CA VAL A 269 1.31 -12.22 5.29
C VAL A 269 1.97 -12.27 3.92
N GLU A 270 1.17 -12.09 2.89
CA GLU A 270 1.64 -12.00 1.51
C GLU A 270 1.51 -10.56 1.04
N ALA A 271 2.55 -10.02 0.41
CA ALA A 271 2.50 -8.73 -0.25
C ALA A 271 2.15 -8.94 -1.73
N TRP A 272 1.08 -8.29 -2.18
CA TRP A 272 0.61 -8.30 -3.55
C TRP A 272 0.82 -6.92 -4.19
N ASP A 273 0.84 -6.89 -5.51
CA ASP A 273 0.96 -5.64 -6.26
C ASP A 273 -0.26 -4.72 -6.06
N SER A 274 -0.17 -3.48 -6.54
CA SER A 274 -1.25 -2.48 -6.43
C SER A 274 -2.56 -2.93 -7.08
N ASP A 275 -2.46 -3.77 -8.11
CA ASP A 275 -3.60 -4.26 -8.90
C ASP A 275 -4.16 -5.59 -8.34
N ASN A 276 -3.53 -6.09 -7.26
CA ASN A 276 -3.91 -7.34 -6.59
C ASN A 276 -3.87 -8.59 -7.51
N THR A 277 -2.96 -8.58 -8.48
CA THR A 277 -2.86 -9.64 -9.50
C THR A 277 -1.69 -10.58 -9.29
N HIS A 278 -0.58 -10.07 -8.75
CA HIS A 278 0.64 -10.85 -8.57
C HIS A 278 1.15 -10.74 -7.13
N LYS A 279 1.48 -11.91 -6.57
CA LYS A 279 2.17 -11.98 -5.29
C LYS A 279 3.63 -11.59 -5.48
N ILE A 280 4.09 -10.56 -4.74
CA ILE A 280 5.47 -10.07 -4.77
C ILE A 280 6.33 -10.87 -3.80
N ALA A 281 5.90 -11.01 -2.54
CA ALA A 281 6.68 -11.64 -1.50
C ALA A 281 5.80 -12.23 -0.40
N THR A 282 6.38 -13.14 0.39
CA THR A 282 5.75 -13.69 1.60
C THR A 282 6.59 -13.28 2.82
N GLY A 283 5.91 -12.87 3.86
CA GLY A 283 6.51 -12.44 5.12
C GLY A 283 5.75 -12.93 6.33
N THR A 284 6.14 -12.44 7.50
CA THR A 284 5.50 -12.79 8.78
C THR A 284 5.19 -11.55 9.60
N VAL A 285 4.08 -11.56 10.31
CA VAL A 285 3.68 -10.57 11.30
C VAL A 285 3.81 -11.19 12.68
N LYS A 286 4.62 -10.56 13.56
CA LYS A 286 4.84 -11.04 14.94
C LYS A 286 4.28 -10.08 15.98
N ALA A 287 4.07 -8.83 15.61
CA ALA A 287 3.62 -7.80 16.53
C ALA A 287 2.68 -6.80 15.84
N LEU A 288 1.80 -6.25 16.65
CA LEU A 288 0.92 -5.14 16.31
C LEU A 288 1.26 -3.94 17.20
N ASP A 289 0.85 -2.76 16.77
CA ASP A 289 0.98 -1.55 17.57
C ASP A 289 0.14 -1.65 18.85
N SER A 290 0.61 -1.05 19.93
CA SER A 290 -0.07 -1.06 21.22
C SER A 290 -1.23 -0.06 21.30
N GLN A 291 -1.44 0.75 20.29
CA GLN A 291 -2.44 1.82 20.26
C GLN A 291 -3.34 1.71 19.02
N ILE A 292 -4.63 1.98 19.26
CA ILE A 292 -5.62 2.16 18.19
C ILE A 292 -5.57 3.63 17.76
N ASP A 293 -5.48 3.87 16.46
CA ASP A 293 -5.68 5.20 15.91
C ASP A 293 -7.17 5.56 16.01
N THR A 294 -7.48 6.51 16.88
CA THR A 294 -8.86 6.91 17.17
C THR A 294 -9.52 7.68 16.01
N ALA A 295 -8.74 8.22 15.08
CA ALA A 295 -9.29 8.92 13.92
C ALA A 295 -9.82 7.94 12.86
N THR A 296 -9.19 6.78 12.73
CA THR A 296 -9.54 5.77 11.72
C THR A 296 -10.17 4.51 12.31
N GLY A 297 -10.06 4.30 13.63
CA GLY A 297 -10.53 3.08 14.30
C GLY A 297 -9.72 1.83 13.91
N THR A 298 -8.44 2.01 13.56
CA THR A 298 -7.57 0.92 13.10
C THR A 298 -6.33 0.76 13.97
N VAL A 299 -5.71 -0.41 13.90
CA VAL A 299 -4.41 -0.74 14.53
C VAL A 299 -3.39 -1.00 13.46
N ARG A 300 -2.19 -0.43 13.61
CA ARG A 300 -1.09 -0.68 12.69
C ARG A 300 -0.43 -2.01 13.00
N MET A 301 -0.12 -2.74 11.93
CA MET A 301 0.64 -3.97 11.98
C MET A 301 1.88 -3.85 11.10
N ARG A 302 2.92 -4.60 11.45
CA ARG A 302 4.16 -4.65 10.68
C ARG A 302 4.43 -6.09 10.27
N GLY A 303 4.41 -6.33 8.97
CA GLY A 303 4.91 -7.55 8.35
C GLY A 303 6.39 -7.40 8.00
N ILE A 304 7.21 -8.41 8.28
CA ILE A 304 8.64 -8.47 7.93
C ILE A 304 8.80 -9.42 6.76
N PHE A 305 9.49 -8.97 5.71
CA PHE A 305 9.73 -9.69 4.47
C PHE A 305 11.23 -9.83 4.24
N PRO A 306 11.76 -11.00 3.84
CA PRO A 306 13.18 -11.19 3.55
C PRO A 306 13.69 -10.26 2.45
N ASN A 307 12.92 -10.11 1.36
CA ASN A 307 13.18 -9.22 0.22
C ASN A 307 14.55 -9.48 -0.45
N GLU A 308 14.92 -10.76 -0.64
CA GLU A 308 16.21 -11.16 -1.20
C GLU A 308 16.42 -10.67 -2.64
N ASP A 309 15.34 -10.52 -3.38
CA ASP A 309 15.28 -10.05 -4.77
C ASP A 309 15.04 -8.54 -4.91
N GLU A 310 14.90 -7.81 -3.79
CA GLU A 310 14.64 -6.36 -3.71
C GLU A 310 13.41 -5.87 -4.52
N HIS A 311 12.43 -6.72 -4.73
CA HIS A 311 11.19 -6.33 -5.42
C HIS A 311 10.29 -5.41 -4.58
N LEU A 312 10.40 -5.47 -3.26
CA LEU A 312 9.74 -4.51 -2.36
C LEU A 312 10.65 -3.29 -2.19
N PHE A 313 10.16 -2.14 -2.62
CA PHE A 313 10.90 -0.88 -2.56
C PHE A 313 10.32 0.08 -1.50
N PRO A 314 11.14 0.81 -0.75
CA PRO A 314 10.67 1.79 0.23
C PRO A 314 9.65 2.77 -0.34
N ASN A 315 8.59 3.05 0.43
CA ASN A 315 7.44 3.89 0.09
C ASN A 315 6.55 3.34 -1.04
N GLN A 316 6.78 2.11 -1.52
CA GLN A 316 5.87 1.44 -2.44
C GLN A 316 4.56 1.08 -1.73
N PHE A 317 3.43 1.25 -2.42
CA PHE A 317 2.14 0.73 -1.96
C PHE A 317 1.99 -0.72 -2.41
N VAL A 318 1.51 -1.54 -1.51
CA VAL A 318 1.25 -2.97 -1.71
C VAL A 318 -0.06 -3.35 -1.03
N ASN A 319 -0.66 -4.46 -1.43
CA ASN A 319 -1.84 -5.03 -0.80
C ASN A 319 -1.43 -6.24 0.05
N PRO A 320 -1.26 -6.07 1.37
CA PRO A 320 -0.99 -7.19 2.27
C PRO A 320 -2.22 -8.08 2.42
N HIS A 321 -2.05 -9.36 2.17
CA HIS A 321 -3.02 -10.41 2.45
C HIS A 321 -2.59 -11.13 3.74
N LEU A 322 -3.22 -10.77 4.84
CA LEU A 322 -2.95 -11.38 6.15
C LEU A 322 -3.76 -12.67 6.30
N LEU A 323 -3.09 -13.80 6.31
CA LEU A 323 -3.72 -15.09 6.63
C LEU A 323 -3.88 -15.22 8.15
N VAL A 324 -5.10 -15.05 8.63
CA VAL A 324 -5.40 -15.12 10.06
C VAL A 324 -5.54 -16.57 10.52
N THR A 325 -6.31 -17.35 9.78
CA THR A 325 -6.53 -18.78 10.05
C THR A 325 -7.04 -19.50 8.81
N THR A 326 -7.05 -20.83 8.86
CA THR A 326 -7.74 -21.66 7.87
C THR A 326 -8.83 -22.44 8.58
N LEU A 327 -10.08 -22.27 8.15
CA LEU A 327 -11.21 -23.04 8.62
C LEU A 327 -11.19 -24.40 7.93
N HIS A 328 -10.92 -25.46 8.67
CA HIS A 328 -10.92 -26.84 8.14
C HIS A 328 -12.34 -27.41 8.15
N ASP A 329 -12.65 -28.27 7.16
CA ASP A 329 -13.93 -28.95 7.04
C ASP A 329 -15.15 -28.01 7.00
N ALA A 330 -14.98 -26.75 6.52
CA ALA A 330 -16.06 -25.80 6.40
C ALA A 330 -17.00 -26.18 5.24
N LEU A 331 -18.32 -25.96 5.42
CA LEU A 331 -19.30 -26.13 4.35
C LEU A 331 -19.17 -24.99 3.36
N LEU A 332 -18.76 -25.27 2.13
CA LEU A 332 -18.50 -24.29 1.10
C LEU A 332 -19.61 -24.28 0.06
N VAL A 333 -20.04 -23.07 -0.30
CA VAL A 333 -20.99 -22.83 -1.39
C VAL A 333 -20.45 -21.70 -2.29
N PRO A 334 -20.66 -21.74 -3.60
CA PRO A 334 -20.35 -20.61 -4.47
C PRO A 334 -21.10 -19.36 -4.04
N ALA A 335 -20.42 -18.21 -3.98
CA ALA A 335 -20.99 -16.96 -3.48
C ALA A 335 -22.21 -16.49 -4.30
N ASN A 336 -22.26 -16.83 -5.60
CA ASN A 336 -23.38 -16.51 -6.49
C ASN A 336 -24.68 -17.30 -6.18
N ALA A 337 -24.59 -18.39 -5.40
CA ALA A 337 -25.79 -19.12 -4.94
C ALA A 337 -26.51 -18.39 -3.81
N LEU A 338 -25.86 -17.45 -3.13
CA LEU A 338 -26.43 -16.73 -1.99
C LEU A 338 -27.37 -15.62 -2.45
N GLN A 339 -28.59 -15.65 -1.94
CA GLN A 339 -29.61 -14.63 -2.19
C GLN A 339 -29.91 -13.85 -0.92
N THR A 340 -30.34 -12.60 -1.08
CA THR A 340 -30.75 -11.73 0.03
C THR A 340 -32.26 -11.49 -0.05
N GLY A 341 -32.96 -11.77 1.01
CA GLY A 341 -34.39 -11.55 1.14
C GLY A 341 -34.77 -10.70 2.36
N PRO A 342 -36.04 -10.44 2.59
CA PRO A 342 -36.53 -9.67 3.74
C PRO A 342 -36.13 -10.27 5.09
N ASP A 343 -36.08 -11.60 5.17
CA ASP A 343 -35.79 -12.36 6.39
C ASP A 343 -34.30 -12.73 6.52
N GLY A 344 -33.43 -12.21 5.66
CA GLY A 344 -31.98 -12.48 5.68
C GLY A 344 -31.47 -13.19 4.43
N ARG A 345 -30.31 -13.86 4.56
CA ARG A 345 -29.69 -14.62 3.47
C ARG A 345 -30.30 -16.00 3.35
N PHE A 346 -30.49 -16.45 2.11
CA PHE A 346 -31.03 -17.77 1.80
C PHE A 346 -30.42 -18.34 0.53
N VAL A 347 -30.63 -19.64 0.30
CA VAL A 347 -30.31 -20.33 -0.95
C VAL A 347 -31.53 -21.10 -1.44
N TYR A 348 -31.58 -21.39 -2.75
CA TYR A 348 -32.52 -22.35 -3.31
C TYR A 348 -31.90 -23.74 -3.31
N ARG A 349 -32.40 -24.66 -2.50
CA ARG A 349 -32.01 -26.07 -2.50
C ARG A 349 -32.89 -26.86 -3.46
N VAL A 350 -32.28 -27.69 -4.30
CA VAL A 350 -32.97 -28.59 -5.23
C VAL A 350 -33.21 -29.93 -4.53
N LYS A 351 -34.47 -30.29 -4.41
CA LYS A 351 -34.90 -31.60 -3.87
C LYS A 351 -34.74 -32.73 -4.89
N PRO A 352 -34.75 -34.01 -4.45
CA PRO A 352 -34.69 -35.16 -5.35
C PRO A 352 -35.85 -35.21 -6.40
N ASP A 353 -37.00 -34.59 -6.08
CA ASP A 353 -38.16 -34.47 -6.98
C ASP A 353 -38.03 -33.32 -8.00
N MET A 354 -36.85 -32.69 -8.09
CA MET A 354 -36.52 -31.57 -8.95
C MET A 354 -37.37 -30.32 -8.66
N THR A 355 -37.82 -30.15 -7.42
CA THR A 355 -38.45 -28.91 -6.96
C THR A 355 -37.44 -28.10 -6.13
N VAL A 356 -37.58 -26.76 -6.13
CA VAL A 356 -36.73 -25.89 -5.31
C VAL A 356 -37.43 -25.50 -4.02
N GLU A 357 -36.67 -25.46 -2.94
CA GLU A 357 -37.12 -24.89 -1.68
C GLU A 357 -36.16 -23.79 -1.20
N VAL A 358 -36.72 -22.81 -0.51
CA VAL A 358 -35.96 -21.72 0.10
C VAL A 358 -35.44 -22.19 1.45
N VAL A 359 -34.13 -22.19 1.63
CA VAL A 359 -33.45 -22.56 2.87
C VAL A 359 -32.75 -21.34 3.43
N PRO A 360 -33.17 -20.79 4.58
CA PRO A 360 -32.45 -19.72 5.24
C PRO A 360 -31.09 -20.23 5.71
N VAL A 361 -30.03 -19.42 5.50
CA VAL A 361 -28.66 -19.80 5.83
C VAL A 361 -27.97 -18.72 6.65
N THR A 362 -27.13 -19.18 7.59
CA THR A 362 -26.17 -18.30 8.28
C THR A 362 -24.86 -18.38 7.54
N VAL A 363 -24.44 -17.24 6.97
CA VAL A 363 -23.22 -17.13 6.17
C VAL A 363 -22.10 -16.61 7.09
N GLY A 364 -21.00 -17.31 7.11
CA GLY A 364 -19.75 -16.92 7.75
C GLY A 364 -18.86 -16.09 6.81
N THR A 365 -17.57 -16.46 6.77
CA THR A 365 -16.55 -15.80 5.94
C THR A 365 -16.72 -16.14 4.46
N THR A 366 -16.32 -15.23 3.58
CA THR A 366 -16.31 -15.41 2.12
C THR A 366 -14.95 -14.98 1.55
N ASP A 367 -14.48 -15.70 0.52
CA ASP A 367 -13.28 -15.33 -0.26
C ASP A 367 -13.64 -14.61 -1.59
N GLY A 368 -14.92 -14.28 -1.80
CA GLY A 368 -15.43 -13.69 -3.03
C GLY A 368 -15.88 -14.73 -4.06
N THR A 369 -15.31 -15.91 -4.09
CA THR A 369 -15.70 -17.03 -4.95
C THR A 369 -16.62 -17.99 -4.22
N ASN A 370 -16.23 -18.37 -2.99
CA ASN A 370 -16.98 -19.25 -2.10
C ASN A 370 -17.36 -18.54 -0.80
N ALA A 371 -18.38 -19.04 -0.17
CA ALA A 371 -18.81 -18.62 1.17
C ALA A 371 -18.97 -19.82 2.08
N VAL A 372 -18.57 -19.65 3.33
CA VAL A 372 -18.77 -20.63 4.41
C VAL A 372 -20.21 -20.56 4.90
N ILE A 373 -20.87 -21.69 5.02
CA ILE A 373 -22.18 -21.78 5.63
C ILE A 373 -22.06 -22.40 7.02
N GLU A 374 -22.42 -21.62 8.04
CA GLU A 374 -22.41 -22.07 9.42
C GLU A 374 -23.66 -22.89 9.80
N LYS A 375 -24.82 -22.52 9.21
CA LYS A 375 -26.12 -23.17 9.49
C LYS A 375 -27.00 -23.15 8.26
N GLY A 376 -27.83 -24.20 8.10
CA GLY A 376 -28.90 -24.28 7.12
C GLY A 376 -28.69 -25.30 6.00
N LEU A 377 -27.46 -25.75 5.76
CA LEU A 377 -27.14 -26.72 4.71
C LEU A 377 -26.35 -27.93 5.27
N SER A 378 -26.34 -28.98 4.50
CA SER A 378 -25.55 -30.19 4.71
C SER A 378 -24.66 -30.48 3.52
N SER A 379 -23.53 -31.17 3.75
CA SER A 379 -22.69 -31.65 2.66
C SER A 379 -23.47 -32.57 1.73
N GLY A 380 -23.34 -32.36 0.43
CA GLY A 380 -24.10 -33.08 -0.59
C GLY A 380 -25.40 -32.41 -1.04
N ASP A 381 -25.87 -31.36 -0.37
CA ASP A 381 -27.04 -30.59 -0.83
C ASP A 381 -26.75 -29.97 -2.20
N ARG A 382 -27.75 -29.95 -3.06
CA ARG A 382 -27.67 -29.31 -4.39
C ARG A 382 -28.35 -27.95 -4.33
N ILE A 383 -27.59 -26.90 -4.63
CA ILE A 383 -28.07 -25.51 -4.56
C ILE A 383 -28.02 -24.85 -5.94
N VAL A 384 -28.95 -23.95 -6.20
CA VAL A 384 -29.01 -23.20 -7.46
C VAL A 384 -27.99 -22.05 -7.44
N THR A 385 -27.15 -22.01 -8.48
CA THR A 385 -26.13 -20.99 -8.66
C THR A 385 -26.49 -19.96 -9.73
N ASP A 386 -27.34 -20.36 -10.71
CA ASP A 386 -27.77 -19.47 -11.78
C ASP A 386 -29.23 -19.75 -12.16
N GLY A 387 -29.94 -18.77 -12.75
CA GLY A 387 -31.37 -18.87 -13.06
C GLY A 387 -32.29 -18.50 -11.91
N VAL A 388 -31.82 -17.89 -10.84
CA VAL A 388 -32.51 -17.64 -9.55
C VAL A 388 -33.63 -16.60 -9.70
N SER A 389 -33.51 -15.63 -10.62
CA SER A 389 -34.38 -14.43 -10.72
C SER A 389 -35.85 -14.74 -10.98
N HIS A 390 -36.18 -15.91 -11.48
CA HIS A 390 -37.53 -16.32 -11.83
C HIS A 390 -38.05 -17.50 -11.01
N LEU A 391 -37.29 -17.95 -9.99
CA LEU A 391 -37.66 -19.07 -9.17
C LEU A 391 -38.67 -18.69 -8.08
N ARG A 392 -39.64 -19.60 -7.89
CA ARG A 392 -40.57 -19.55 -6.75
C ARG A 392 -40.46 -20.82 -5.92
N PRO A 393 -40.66 -20.75 -4.61
CA PRO A 393 -40.68 -21.94 -3.77
C PRO A 393 -41.65 -23.01 -4.32
N GLY A 394 -41.18 -24.26 -4.38
CA GLY A 394 -41.99 -25.37 -4.91
C GLY A 394 -41.98 -25.52 -6.45
N GLN A 395 -41.32 -24.63 -7.19
CA GLN A 395 -41.28 -24.71 -8.65
C GLN A 395 -40.37 -25.85 -9.10
N LYS A 396 -40.77 -26.54 -10.18
CA LYS A 396 -39.90 -27.56 -10.83
C LYS A 396 -38.83 -26.90 -11.66
N VAL A 397 -37.59 -27.45 -11.58
CA VAL A 397 -36.43 -26.99 -12.31
C VAL A 397 -35.86 -28.10 -13.18
N SER A 398 -35.22 -27.72 -14.27
CA SER A 398 -34.39 -28.65 -15.07
C SER A 398 -32.93 -28.23 -14.95
N ILE A 399 -32.06 -29.20 -14.85
CA ILE A 399 -30.62 -29.00 -14.83
C ILE A 399 -30.13 -29.42 -16.21
N PRO A 400 -29.73 -28.47 -17.08
CA PRO A 400 -29.13 -28.81 -18.36
C PRO A 400 -27.83 -29.57 -18.13
N ASP A 401 -27.68 -30.74 -18.76
CA ASP A 401 -26.42 -31.44 -18.74
C ASP A 401 -25.36 -30.58 -19.43
N THR A 402 -24.37 -30.15 -18.66
CA THR A 402 -23.27 -29.26 -19.12
C THR A 402 -22.44 -29.91 -20.26
N SER A 403 -22.59 -31.22 -20.50
CA SER A 403 -21.90 -31.93 -21.59
C SER A 403 -22.46 -31.58 -22.99
N SER A 404 -23.68 -31.06 -23.09
CA SER A 404 -24.29 -30.72 -24.39
C SER A 404 -24.01 -29.26 -24.83
N ALA A 405 -23.72 -28.37 -23.90
CA ALA A 405 -23.43 -26.96 -24.21
C ALA A 405 -22.02 -26.77 -24.81
N ALA A 406 -21.06 -27.54 -24.38
CA ALA A 406 -19.69 -27.53 -24.94
C ALA A 406 -19.64 -28.09 -26.37
N ALA A 407 -20.54 -29.04 -26.71
CA ALA A 407 -20.62 -29.62 -28.07
C ALA A 407 -21.29 -28.65 -29.06
N GLN A 408 -22.22 -27.80 -28.61
CA GLN A 408 -22.90 -26.85 -29.49
C GLN A 408 -22.06 -25.60 -29.82
N THR A 409 -21.18 -25.18 -28.92
CA THR A 409 -20.24 -24.06 -29.17
C THR A 409 -19.17 -24.45 -30.20
N THR A 410 -18.69 -25.69 -30.17
CA THR A 410 -17.71 -26.22 -31.15
C THR A 410 -18.32 -26.41 -32.53
N GLU A 411 -19.62 -26.78 -32.61
CA GLU A 411 -20.30 -26.93 -33.91
C GLU A 411 -20.67 -25.58 -34.56
N ALA A 412 -20.97 -24.55 -33.76
CA ALA A 412 -21.23 -23.21 -34.26
C ALA A 412 -19.96 -22.53 -34.77
N GLU A 413 -18.83 -22.71 -34.10
CA GLU A 413 -17.52 -22.19 -34.56
C GLU A 413 -17.04 -22.91 -35.84
N HIS A 414 -17.28 -24.23 -35.95
CA HIS A 414 -16.94 -24.96 -37.18
C HIS A 414 -17.86 -24.62 -38.37
N LYS A 415 -19.10 -24.19 -38.14
CA LYS A 415 -19.99 -23.72 -39.24
C LYS A 415 -19.65 -22.32 -39.70
N SER A 416 -19.24 -21.41 -38.81
CA SER A 416 -18.80 -20.07 -39.18
C SER A 416 -17.45 -20.08 -39.90
N ALA A 417 -16.53 -20.97 -39.54
CA ALA A 417 -15.23 -21.12 -40.22
C ALA A 417 -15.36 -21.74 -41.63
N ARG A 418 -16.41 -22.52 -41.92
CA ARG A 418 -16.67 -23.03 -43.28
C ARG A 418 -17.32 -22.01 -44.20
N GLN A 419 -18.12 -21.09 -43.71
CA GLN A 419 -18.73 -20.02 -44.53
C GLN A 419 -17.73 -18.93 -44.95
N HIS A 420 -16.66 -18.69 -44.17
CA HIS A 420 -15.61 -17.73 -44.52
C HIS A 420 -14.56 -18.27 -45.52
N ARG A 421 -14.51 -19.60 -45.77
CA ARG A 421 -13.60 -20.16 -46.77
C ARG A 421 -14.14 -20.15 -48.22
N HIS A 422 -15.46 -20.07 -48.39
CA HIS A 422 -16.06 -20.03 -49.74
C HIS A 422 -16.15 -18.63 -50.39
N HIS A 423 -15.71 -17.56 -49.71
CA HIS A 423 -15.73 -16.20 -50.25
C HIS A 423 -14.33 -15.67 -50.62
N ARG A 424 -13.27 -16.51 -50.54
CA ARG A 424 -11.90 -16.06 -50.80
C ARG A 424 -11.24 -16.62 -52.07
N ASP A 425 -11.92 -17.48 -52.83
CA ASP A 425 -11.41 -18.09 -54.05
C ASP A 425 -11.92 -17.44 -55.37
N GLY A 426 -12.41 -16.22 -55.36
CA GLY A 426 -13.02 -15.56 -56.48
C GLY A 426 -12.35 -14.24 -56.91
N GLN A 427 -11.11 -13.95 -56.55
CA GLN A 427 -10.44 -12.75 -57.06
C GLN A 427 -8.92 -12.87 -57.05
N GLN A 428 -8.40 -13.61 -58.04
CA GLN A 428 -7.00 -13.52 -58.46
C GLN A 428 -6.91 -13.67 -59.99
N SER A 429 -6.79 -12.55 -60.69
CA SER A 429 -6.03 -12.48 -61.90
C SER A 429 -5.84 -10.99 -62.33
N SER A 430 -4.60 -10.71 -62.79
CA SER A 430 -4.06 -9.50 -63.41
C SER A 430 -3.55 -8.44 -62.44
N ASP A 431 -2.28 -8.37 -62.20
CA ASP A 431 -1.24 -7.71 -62.94
C ASP A 431 0.16 -7.98 -62.34
N ALA A 432 1.07 -8.37 -63.21
CA ALA A 432 2.49 -8.63 -62.94
C ALA A 432 3.36 -7.42 -63.33
N PRO A 433 4.67 -7.43 -63.12
CA PRO A 433 5.44 -6.33 -62.52
C PRO A 433 6.30 -5.53 -63.51
N GLN A 434 6.74 -4.34 -63.11
CA GLN A 434 7.89 -3.69 -63.74
C GLN A 434 8.98 -3.33 -62.72
N GLN A 435 10.12 -4.01 -62.89
CA GLN A 435 11.45 -3.64 -62.42
C GLN A 435 11.86 -2.24 -62.95
N LYS A 436 12.55 -1.47 -62.11
CA LYS A 436 13.65 -0.61 -62.57
C LYS A 436 14.69 -0.40 -61.46
N ASN A 437 15.84 -0.85 -61.87
CA ASN A 437 17.21 -0.72 -61.43
C ASN A 437 17.64 0.59 -60.73
N ASP A 438 18.59 0.36 -59.84
CA ASP A 438 19.75 1.14 -59.41
C ASP A 438 20.37 2.12 -60.44
N PRO A 439 21.35 2.99 -60.11
CA PRO A 439 22.43 2.82 -59.13
C PRO A 439 22.99 4.10 -58.46
N SER A 440 23.81 3.81 -57.45
CA SER A 440 25.13 4.42 -57.16
C SER A 440 25.24 5.88 -56.70
N SER A 441 26.01 6.06 -55.67
CA SER A 441 27.32 6.74 -55.67
C SER A 441 27.54 7.59 -54.43
N SER A 442 28.44 7.09 -53.62
CA SER A 442 29.72 7.67 -53.21
C SER A 442 29.77 8.99 -52.43
N ALA A 443 30.43 8.84 -51.28
CA ALA A 443 31.56 9.66 -50.79
C ALA A 443 31.28 11.15 -50.51
N ASP A 444 31.64 11.66 -49.36
CA ASP A 444 33.02 12.04 -49.01
C ASP A 444 33.01 12.93 -47.75
N THR A 445 33.99 12.67 -46.93
CA THR A 445 34.83 13.57 -46.14
C THR A 445 34.26 14.80 -45.43
N GLY A 446 34.63 14.92 -44.15
CA GLY A 446 35.42 16.08 -43.76
C GLY A 446 35.00 16.81 -42.49
N ASN A 447 35.75 16.60 -41.48
CA ASN A 447 36.46 17.60 -40.68
C ASN A 447 35.66 18.74 -40.00
N HIS A 448 35.54 18.75 -38.70
CA HIS A 448 36.25 19.63 -37.74
C HIS A 448 35.90 19.24 -36.30
#